data_8a04ac5f609a8f2735f763c05f6638db
#
_entry.id   8a04ac5f609a8f2735f763c05f6638db
#
_cell.length_a   1.000
_cell.length_b   1.000
_cell.length_c   1.000
_cell.angle_alpha   90.00
_cell.angle_beta   90.00
_cell.angle_gamma   90.00
#
_symmetry.space_group_name_H-M   'P 1'
#
loop_
_entity.id
_entity.type
_entity.pdbx_description
1 polymer ?
#
loop_
_entity_poly.entity_id
_entity_poly.type
_entity_poly.pdbx_seq_one_letter_code
_entity_poly.pdbx_strand_id
1 'polypeptide(L)'
;MKISYNSAAMHANNALNASDKRVSQSLKRLSSGLKVTAAKDNPSGYAIGRRMNAQITGVSVATENANRGTSIIETADGALTEVHDMLQRMNELAVKGATGTLTTTDREMLNQEMKQLKEEVTRIATDTEFNGQPLLDGSFDLRGYTNSQIATVDYYSDEVLAKQYTIDALTVFYNADGTIDLDQTKNSFTPGEGFPQGVSITEVGQDKVTITGNQDFEMTIAITPSPVYDPADGSITGYNPVNCVVNGALEINVTGFGSMDMQIGANEGQQLNIRIPKISLDRLGIERTEVDTQDNSSKAIDEIKGAILYVSDARSRLGAYQNRLEHTVSSLDITNENMTSSYSRIMDVDMAEEMTTYTTEQVISQAAVSMLAQANERPSQVLQLLQ
;
A
#
# COMPACT_ATOMS: atom_id res chain seq x y z
N MET A 1 -19.90 -74.97 34.49
CA MET A 1 -19.14 -73.68 34.32
C MET A 1 -17.84 -74.01 33.60
N LYS A 2 -17.52 -73.25 32.58
CA LYS A 2 -16.21 -73.40 31.92
C LYS A 2 -15.21 -72.55 32.68
N ILE A 3 -14.33 -73.21 33.47
CA ILE A 3 -13.33 -72.57 34.34
C ILE A 3 -12.16 -71.94 33.50
N SER A 4 -11.96 -72.41 32.25
CA SER A 4 -10.89 -71.97 31.38
C SER A 4 -11.08 -70.54 30.77
N TYR A 5 -12.30 -70.00 30.87
CA TYR A 5 -12.59 -68.62 30.35
C TYR A 5 -13.47 -67.87 31.36
N ASN A 6 -12.86 -66.87 32.03
CA ASN A 6 -13.57 -65.95 32.92
C ASN A 6 -14.16 -64.76 32.12
N SER A 7 -15.40 -64.97 31.58
CA SER A 7 -16.08 -63.95 30.79
C SER A 7 -16.36 -62.65 31.58
N ALA A 8 -16.62 -62.78 32.89
CA ALA A 8 -16.91 -61.66 33.79
C ALA A 8 -15.62 -60.77 33.95
N ALA A 9 -14.47 -61.42 34.17
CA ALA A 9 -13.20 -60.72 34.24
C ALA A 9 -12.81 -60.04 32.87
N MET A 10 -13.13 -60.72 31.76
CA MET A 10 -12.88 -60.17 30.43
C MET A 10 -13.78 -58.94 30.14
N HIS A 11 -15.06 -58.96 30.53
CA HIS A 11 -15.95 -57.81 30.45
C HIS A 11 -15.48 -56.67 31.35
N ALA A 12 -15.07 -56.95 32.59
CA ALA A 12 -14.52 -55.95 33.51
C ALA A 12 -13.21 -55.30 32.96
N ASN A 13 -12.31 -56.11 32.38
CA ASN A 13 -11.08 -55.61 31.78
C ASN A 13 -11.34 -54.75 30.55
N ASN A 14 -12.31 -55.12 29.69
CA ASN A 14 -12.70 -54.28 28.55
C ASN A 14 -13.32 -52.95 29.00
N ALA A 15 -14.12 -52.98 30.08
CA ALA A 15 -14.68 -51.74 30.66
C ALA A 15 -13.59 -50.84 31.26
N LEU A 16 -12.61 -51.42 31.96
CA LEU A 16 -11.45 -50.73 32.50
C LEU A 16 -10.66 -50.06 31.37
N ASN A 17 -10.27 -50.79 30.33
CA ASN A 17 -9.54 -50.29 29.20
C ASN A 17 -10.29 -49.15 28.46
N ALA A 18 -11.63 -49.26 28.37
CA ALA A 18 -12.46 -48.20 27.77
C ALA A 18 -12.51 -46.94 28.64
N SER A 19 -12.60 -47.10 29.97
CA SER A 19 -12.57 -45.99 30.92
C SER A 19 -11.20 -45.28 30.92
N ASP A 20 -10.11 -46.03 30.97
CA ASP A 20 -8.74 -45.49 30.94
C ASP A 20 -8.46 -44.68 29.64
N LYS A 21 -8.98 -45.15 28.51
CA LYS A 21 -8.93 -44.41 27.26
C LYS A 21 -9.69 -43.09 27.36
N ARG A 22 -10.88 -43.05 27.98
CA ARG A 22 -11.67 -41.83 28.15
C ARG A 22 -11.03 -40.89 29.16
N VAL A 23 -10.49 -41.38 30.27
CA VAL A 23 -9.70 -40.58 31.22
C VAL A 23 -8.50 -39.94 30.52
N SER A 24 -7.75 -40.69 29.73
CA SER A 24 -6.60 -40.20 29.00
C SER A 24 -7.00 -39.15 27.94
N GLN A 25 -8.15 -39.32 27.28
CA GLN A 25 -8.66 -38.35 26.31
C GLN A 25 -9.12 -37.06 26.99
N SER A 26 -9.85 -37.17 28.10
CA SER A 26 -10.30 -36.02 28.89
C SER A 26 -9.10 -35.23 29.45
N LEU A 27 -8.09 -35.95 29.99
CA LEU A 27 -6.85 -35.35 30.47
C LEU A 27 -6.13 -34.59 29.34
N LYS A 28 -6.10 -35.12 28.11
CA LYS A 28 -5.53 -34.46 26.96
C LYS A 28 -6.26 -33.18 26.60
N ARG A 29 -7.61 -33.18 26.64
CA ARG A 29 -8.45 -32.00 26.39
C ARG A 29 -8.24 -30.93 27.45
N LEU A 30 -8.24 -31.31 28.73
CA LEU A 30 -7.96 -30.42 29.85
C LEU A 30 -6.59 -29.79 29.77
N SER A 31 -5.56 -30.58 29.40
CA SER A 31 -4.19 -30.11 29.26
C SER A 31 -4.00 -29.15 28.06
N SER A 32 -4.75 -29.37 26.98
CA SER A 32 -4.65 -28.51 25.78
C SER A 32 -5.64 -27.36 25.77
N GLY A 33 -6.69 -27.37 26.58
CA GLY A 33 -7.81 -26.45 26.52
C GLY A 33 -8.72 -26.63 25.30
N LEU A 34 -8.46 -27.67 24.49
CA LEU A 34 -9.16 -27.86 23.21
C LEU A 34 -10.09 -29.09 23.27
N LYS A 35 -11.32 -28.91 22.82
CA LYS A 35 -12.32 -29.99 22.63
C LYS A 35 -11.93 -30.94 21.49
N VAL A 36 -11.37 -30.35 20.41
CA VAL A 36 -10.92 -31.07 19.20
C VAL A 36 -9.40 -31.01 19.12
N THR A 37 -8.75 -32.06 19.66
CA THR A 37 -7.28 -32.11 19.72
C THR A 37 -6.65 -32.80 18.50
N ALA A 38 -7.39 -33.62 17.80
CA ALA A 38 -6.94 -34.36 16.63
C ALA A 38 -8.05 -34.54 15.60
N ALA A 39 -7.69 -34.75 14.33
CA ALA A 39 -8.65 -34.94 13.25
C ALA A 39 -9.61 -36.11 13.47
N LYS A 40 -9.21 -37.15 14.23
CA LYS A 40 -10.04 -38.32 14.59
C LYS A 40 -11.18 -37.94 15.55
N ASP A 41 -11.05 -36.87 16.34
CA ASP A 41 -12.05 -36.49 17.34
C ASP A 41 -13.27 -35.86 16.66
N ASN A 42 -13.01 -34.95 15.70
CA ASN A 42 -14.02 -34.33 14.82
C ASN A 42 -13.35 -33.85 13.53
N PRO A 43 -13.39 -34.65 12.44
CA PRO A 43 -12.68 -34.27 11.17
C PRO A 43 -13.17 -32.95 10.58
N SER A 44 -14.47 -32.69 10.60
CA SER A 44 -15.07 -31.47 10.07
C SER A 44 -14.70 -30.25 10.92
N GLY A 45 -14.89 -30.34 12.24
CA GLY A 45 -14.53 -29.26 13.18
C GLY A 45 -13.04 -28.95 13.14
N TYR A 46 -12.19 -29.97 13.06
CA TYR A 46 -10.75 -29.79 12.94
C TYR A 46 -10.36 -29.06 11.64
N ALA A 47 -10.93 -29.44 10.50
CA ALA A 47 -10.65 -28.80 9.23
C ALA A 47 -11.11 -27.33 9.19
N ILE A 48 -12.30 -27.05 9.75
CA ILE A 48 -12.83 -25.69 9.88
C ILE A 48 -11.95 -24.87 10.82
N GLY A 49 -11.60 -25.41 11.99
CA GLY A 49 -10.74 -24.75 12.98
C GLY A 49 -9.36 -24.39 12.39
N ARG A 50 -8.74 -25.32 11.63
CA ARG A 50 -7.46 -25.03 10.98
C ARG A 50 -7.54 -23.91 9.94
N ARG A 51 -8.61 -23.88 9.13
CA ARG A 51 -8.84 -22.77 8.18
C ARG A 51 -9.08 -21.46 8.90
N MET A 52 -9.91 -21.45 9.95
CA MET A 52 -10.15 -20.26 10.76
C MET A 52 -8.87 -19.73 11.39
N ASN A 53 -8.04 -20.60 11.95
CA ASN A 53 -6.76 -20.20 12.54
C ASN A 53 -5.81 -19.58 11.50
N ALA A 54 -5.76 -20.15 10.30
CA ALA A 54 -4.99 -19.57 9.19
C ALA A 54 -5.53 -18.20 8.78
N GLN A 55 -6.86 -18.02 8.74
CA GLN A 55 -7.49 -16.73 8.46
C GLN A 55 -7.25 -15.70 9.58
N ILE A 56 -7.38 -16.10 10.86
CA ILE A 56 -7.08 -15.23 12.01
C ILE A 56 -5.62 -14.71 11.91
N THR A 57 -4.66 -15.61 11.65
CA THR A 57 -3.26 -15.22 11.46
C THR A 57 -3.10 -14.29 10.25
N GLY A 58 -3.78 -14.58 9.13
CA GLY A 58 -3.76 -13.73 7.94
C GLY A 58 -4.33 -12.34 8.19
N VAL A 59 -5.46 -12.25 8.91
CA VAL A 59 -6.08 -10.97 9.30
C VAL A 59 -5.16 -10.20 10.25
N SER A 60 -4.54 -10.86 11.22
CA SER A 60 -3.59 -10.22 12.13
C SER A 60 -2.40 -9.60 11.39
N VAL A 61 -1.82 -10.32 10.43
CA VAL A 61 -0.73 -9.78 9.58
C VAL A 61 -1.24 -8.65 8.69
N ALA A 62 -2.46 -8.74 8.17
CA ALA A 62 -3.06 -7.67 7.38
C ALA A 62 -3.28 -6.39 8.19
N THR A 63 -3.71 -6.51 9.47
CA THR A 63 -3.81 -5.38 10.40
C THR A 63 -2.43 -4.74 10.65
N GLU A 64 -1.39 -5.55 10.84
CA GLU A 64 -0.03 -5.06 11.00
C GLU A 64 0.48 -4.33 9.75
N ASN A 65 0.20 -4.87 8.57
CA ASN A 65 0.53 -4.21 7.30
C ASN A 65 -0.20 -2.87 7.16
N ALA A 66 -1.50 -2.82 7.46
CA ALA A 66 -2.28 -1.58 7.40
C ALA A 66 -1.72 -0.51 8.35
N ASN A 67 -1.33 -0.88 9.57
CA ASN A 67 -0.69 0.04 10.53
C ASN A 67 0.67 0.54 10.03
N ARG A 68 1.47 -0.33 9.38
CA ARG A 68 2.73 0.10 8.74
C ARG A 68 2.45 1.08 7.60
N GLY A 69 1.38 0.85 6.81
CA GLY A 69 0.95 1.77 5.77
C GLY A 69 0.58 3.14 6.31
N THR A 70 -0.14 3.19 7.43
CA THR A 70 -0.45 4.45 8.12
C THR A 70 0.83 5.18 8.51
N SER A 71 1.81 4.49 9.10
CA SER A 71 3.09 5.10 9.48
C SER A 71 3.90 5.63 8.29
N ILE A 72 3.84 4.96 7.14
CA ILE A 72 4.47 5.45 5.90
C ILE A 72 3.80 6.75 5.44
N ILE A 73 2.47 6.77 5.42
CA ILE A 73 1.70 7.95 5.01
C ILE A 73 1.96 9.12 5.96
N GLU A 74 1.99 8.89 7.26
CA GLU A 74 2.30 9.91 8.28
C GLU A 74 3.71 10.49 8.09
N THR A 75 4.69 9.65 7.75
CA THR A 75 6.06 10.11 7.46
C THR A 75 6.09 10.98 6.21
N ALA A 76 5.39 10.58 5.15
CA ALA A 76 5.31 11.35 3.92
C ALA A 76 4.53 12.67 4.12
N ASP A 77 3.40 12.67 4.85
CA ASP A 77 2.63 13.88 5.13
C ASP A 77 3.40 14.85 6.02
N GLY A 78 4.17 14.34 6.99
CA GLY A 78 5.09 15.15 7.80
C GLY A 78 6.09 15.90 6.95
N ALA A 79 6.76 15.21 6.02
CA ALA A 79 7.69 15.85 5.09
C ALA A 79 7.00 16.87 4.16
N LEU A 80 5.79 16.54 3.66
CA LEU A 80 5.01 17.48 2.84
C LEU A 80 4.54 18.71 3.63
N THR A 81 4.37 18.61 4.94
CA THR A 81 4.06 19.76 5.79
C THR A 81 5.22 20.74 5.82
N GLU A 82 6.45 20.25 5.99
CA GLU A 82 7.65 21.09 5.94
C GLU A 82 7.84 21.73 4.55
N VAL A 83 7.60 20.98 3.49
CA VAL A 83 7.62 21.52 2.11
C VAL A 83 6.58 22.64 1.94
N HIS A 84 5.38 22.43 2.47
CA HIS A 84 4.30 23.42 2.40
C HIS A 84 4.68 24.73 3.12
N ASP A 85 5.27 24.64 4.31
CA ASP A 85 5.71 25.80 5.09
C ASP A 85 6.84 26.56 4.37
N MET A 86 7.76 25.84 3.73
CA MET A 86 8.79 26.46 2.89
C MET A 86 8.21 27.15 1.65
N LEU A 87 7.23 26.57 0.98
CA LEU A 87 6.52 27.21 -0.13
C LEU A 87 5.78 28.47 0.31
N GLN A 88 5.18 28.47 1.50
CA GLN A 88 4.58 29.68 2.08
C GLN A 88 5.64 30.75 2.31
N ARG A 89 6.82 30.38 2.84
CA ARG A 89 7.94 31.32 3.01
C ARG A 89 8.44 31.87 1.67
N MET A 90 8.55 31.02 0.66
CA MET A 90 8.91 31.45 -0.70
C MET A 90 7.88 32.43 -1.25
N ASN A 91 6.57 32.21 -1.02
CA ASN A 91 5.52 33.15 -1.42
C ASN A 91 5.66 34.51 -0.72
N GLU A 92 6.00 34.55 0.57
CA GLU A 92 6.28 35.78 1.27
C GLU A 92 7.46 36.56 0.63
N LEU A 93 8.54 35.85 0.24
CA LEU A 93 9.69 36.47 -0.42
C LEU A 93 9.30 37.01 -1.79
N ALA A 94 8.51 36.26 -2.57
CA ALA A 94 8.02 36.70 -3.88
C ALA A 94 7.14 37.97 -3.75
N VAL A 95 6.20 38.02 -2.80
CA VAL A 95 5.37 39.19 -2.54
C VAL A 95 6.22 40.39 -2.11
N LYS A 96 7.24 40.20 -1.27
CA LYS A 96 8.21 41.27 -0.92
C LYS A 96 8.98 41.74 -2.15
N GLY A 97 9.52 40.83 -2.96
CA GLY A 97 10.26 41.13 -4.17
C GLY A 97 9.47 41.91 -5.24
N ALA A 98 8.14 41.67 -5.32
CA ALA A 98 7.24 42.38 -6.23
C ALA A 98 7.01 43.84 -5.87
N THR A 99 7.42 44.29 -4.66
CA THR A 99 7.25 45.68 -4.25
C THR A 99 8.29 46.58 -4.94
N GLY A 100 7.84 47.71 -5.52
CA GLY A 100 8.67 48.65 -6.25
C GLY A 100 9.63 49.49 -5.39
N THR A 101 9.60 49.33 -4.05
CA THR A 101 10.44 50.09 -3.11
C THR A 101 11.81 49.47 -2.82
N LEU A 102 12.03 48.21 -3.23
CA LEU A 102 13.28 47.49 -2.99
C LEU A 102 14.36 47.84 -4.01
N THR A 103 15.61 47.91 -3.55
CA THR A 103 16.79 48.03 -4.41
C THR A 103 17.13 46.70 -5.07
N THR A 104 17.95 46.72 -6.13
CA THR A 104 18.44 45.50 -6.78
C THR A 104 19.17 44.59 -5.81
N THR A 105 20.02 45.18 -4.94
CA THR A 105 20.77 44.44 -3.93
C THR A 105 19.85 43.75 -2.90
N ASP A 106 18.75 44.41 -2.49
CA ASP A 106 17.76 43.80 -1.59
C ASP A 106 17.08 42.61 -2.24
N ARG A 107 16.73 42.69 -3.53
CA ARG A 107 16.17 41.57 -4.31
C ARG A 107 17.15 40.42 -4.48
N GLU A 108 18.44 40.73 -4.71
CA GLU A 108 19.48 39.68 -4.74
C GLU A 108 19.55 38.89 -3.42
N MET A 109 19.44 39.58 -2.27
CA MET A 109 19.39 38.91 -0.97
C MET A 109 18.14 38.00 -0.82
N LEU A 110 16.96 38.49 -1.26
CA LEU A 110 15.75 37.69 -1.28
C LEU A 110 15.88 36.46 -2.22
N ASN A 111 16.52 36.65 -3.38
CA ASN A 111 16.75 35.55 -4.33
C ASN A 111 17.71 34.49 -3.78
N GLN A 112 18.72 34.89 -2.98
CA GLN A 112 19.58 33.93 -2.28
C GLN A 112 18.81 33.10 -1.26
N GLU A 113 17.92 33.73 -0.45
CA GLU A 113 17.05 33.00 0.49
C GLU A 113 16.12 32.05 -0.29
N MET A 114 15.56 32.47 -1.42
CA MET A 114 14.73 31.64 -2.30
C MET A 114 15.50 30.40 -2.79
N LYS A 115 16.77 30.55 -3.20
CA LYS A 115 17.61 29.44 -3.64
C LYS A 115 17.87 28.45 -2.52
N GLN A 116 18.14 28.93 -1.30
CA GLN A 116 18.33 28.03 -0.15
C GLN A 116 17.07 27.26 0.19
N LEU A 117 15.89 27.89 0.11
CA LEU A 117 14.62 27.20 0.32
C LEU A 117 14.36 26.13 -0.75
N LYS A 118 14.71 26.39 -2.02
CA LYS A 118 14.63 25.38 -3.08
C LYS A 118 15.55 24.18 -2.83
N GLU A 119 16.79 24.45 -2.41
CA GLU A 119 17.75 23.40 -2.04
C GLU A 119 17.21 22.55 -0.87
N GLU A 120 16.59 23.20 0.12
CA GLU A 120 16.00 22.48 1.27
C GLU A 120 14.78 21.67 0.88
N VAL A 121 13.90 22.16 0.00
CA VAL A 121 12.79 21.36 -0.58
C VAL A 121 13.33 20.12 -1.28
N THR A 122 14.39 20.28 -2.07
CA THR A 122 15.03 19.15 -2.77
C THR A 122 15.62 18.15 -1.77
N ARG A 123 16.29 18.65 -0.72
CA ARG A 123 16.86 17.81 0.33
C ARG A 123 15.78 16.99 1.04
N ILE A 124 14.66 17.62 1.44
CA ILE A 124 13.56 16.90 2.08
C ILE A 124 12.97 15.84 1.15
N ALA A 125 12.80 16.19 -0.14
CA ALA A 125 12.27 15.24 -1.12
C ALA A 125 13.17 14.01 -1.33
N THR A 126 14.50 14.18 -1.22
CA THR A 126 15.48 13.09 -1.40
C THR A 126 15.76 12.31 -0.13
N ASP A 127 15.79 12.99 1.03
CA ASP A 127 16.20 12.40 2.31
C ASP A 127 15.02 11.75 3.07
N THR A 128 13.77 12.03 2.67
CA THR A 128 12.60 11.41 3.32
C THR A 128 12.50 9.96 2.90
N GLU A 129 12.87 9.07 3.82
CA GLU A 129 12.82 7.63 3.62
C GLU A 129 12.06 6.92 4.75
N PHE A 130 11.52 5.76 4.43
CA PHE A 130 10.96 4.82 5.40
C PHE A 130 11.60 3.45 5.19
N ASN A 131 12.29 2.94 6.20
CA ASN A 131 13.01 1.66 6.13
C ASN A 131 14.01 1.58 4.95
N GLY A 132 14.70 2.69 4.63
CA GLY A 132 15.68 2.76 3.53
C GLY A 132 15.06 2.88 2.14
N GLN A 133 13.76 3.12 2.04
CA GLN A 133 13.05 3.39 0.79
C GLN A 133 12.65 4.86 0.74
N PRO A 134 13.13 5.64 -0.23
CA PRO A 134 12.73 7.03 -0.41
C PRO A 134 11.24 7.08 -0.78
N LEU A 135 10.52 8.03 -0.17
CA LEU A 135 9.06 8.14 -0.34
C LEU A 135 8.65 9.17 -1.39
N LEU A 136 9.40 10.27 -1.53
CA LEU A 136 9.01 11.44 -2.33
C LEU A 136 9.82 11.58 -3.63
N ASP A 137 10.68 10.62 -3.95
CA ASP A 137 11.54 10.62 -5.16
C ASP A 137 10.76 10.22 -6.44
N GLY A 138 9.52 9.77 -6.30
CA GLY A 138 8.69 9.27 -7.39
C GLY A 138 8.73 7.75 -7.56
N SER A 139 9.40 7.02 -6.67
CA SER A 139 9.44 5.55 -6.69
C SER A 139 8.04 4.94 -6.52
N PHE A 140 7.18 5.62 -5.77
CA PHE A 140 5.80 5.22 -5.49
C PHE A 140 4.75 6.05 -6.26
N ASP A 141 5.18 6.80 -7.28
CA ASP A 141 4.29 7.49 -8.21
C ASP A 141 4.03 6.65 -9.46
N LEU A 142 2.99 7.01 -10.20
CA LEU A 142 2.67 6.35 -11.46
C LEU A 142 3.80 6.58 -12.47
N ARG A 143 4.26 5.51 -13.12
CA ARG A 143 5.35 5.57 -14.10
C ARG A 143 4.84 5.27 -15.49
N GLY A 144 5.12 6.19 -16.41
CA GLY A 144 4.96 5.98 -17.84
C GLY A 144 6.34 5.90 -18.52
N TYR A 145 6.47 5.00 -19.46
CA TYR A 145 7.67 4.84 -20.28
C TYR A 145 7.35 5.18 -21.72
N THR A 146 8.26 5.86 -22.39
CA THR A 146 8.15 6.15 -23.83
C THR A 146 9.23 5.41 -24.62
N ASN A 147 8.98 5.17 -25.89
CA ASN A 147 10.00 4.67 -26.82
C ASN A 147 10.97 5.76 -27.31
N SER A 148 10.82 7.01 -26.86
CA SER A 148 11.62 8.17 -27.22
C SER A 148 12.49 8.63 -26.05
N GLN A 149 13.73 9.04 -26.35
CA GLN A 149 14.60 9.69 -25.35
C GLN A 149 14.34 11.20 -25.24
N ILE A 150 13.57 11.76 -26.16
CA ILE A 150 13.30 13.20 -26.27
C ILE A 150 12.01 13.55 -25.52
N ALA A 151 11.02 12.64 -25.52
CA ALA A 151 9.75 12.81 -24.88
C ALA A 151 9.61 11.76 -23.76
N THR A 152 9.42 12.19 -22.54
CA THR A 152 9.24 11.31 -21.37
C THR A 152 7.91 11.60 -20.70
N VAL A 153 7.24 10.57 -20.18
CA VAL A 153 6.02 10.78 -19.39
C VAL A 153 6.43 11.34 -18.04
N ASP A 154 5.93 12.50 -17.74
CA ASP A 154 6.19 13.17 -16.47
C ASP A 154 5.07 12.90 -15.46
N TYR A 155 3.81 12.99 -15.92
CA TYR A 155 2.63 12.78 -15.07
C TYR A 155 1.48 12.16 -15.87
N TYR A 156 0.63 11.41 -15.19
CA TYR A 156 -0.72 11.09 -15.68
C TYR A 156 -1.68 10.92 -14.51
N SER A 157 -2.97 11.22 -14.76
CA SER A 157 -4.03 11.12 -13.76
C SER A 157 -4.40 9.67 -13.46
N ASP A 158 -5.07 9.43 -12.33
CA ASP A 158 -5.53 8.11 -11.92
C ASP A 158 -6.56 7.50 -12.89
N GLU A 159 -7.20 8.33 -13.73
CA GLU A 159 -8.16 7.93 -14.76
C GLU A 159 -7.49 7.34 -16.02
N VAL A 160 -6.17 7.51 -16.15
CA VAL A 160 -5.40 6.93 -17.24
C VAL A 160 -5.23 5.44 -16.98
N LEU A 161 -5.90 4.61 -17.78
CA LEU A 161 -5.82 3.15 -17.64
C LEU A 161 -4.40 2.64 -17.91
N ALA A 162 -3.96 1.65 -17.14
CA ALA A 162 -2.69 0.96 -17.36
C ALA A 162 -2.73 0.18 -18.68
N LYS A 163 -2.27 0.81 -19.76
CA LYS A 163 -2.18 0.23 -21.12
C LYS A 163 -1.16 0.99 -21.97
N GLN A 164 -0.95 0.54 -23.17
CA GLN A 164 -0.15 1.24 -24.15
C GLN A 164 -1.00 2.31 -24.86
N TYR A 165 -0.47 3.51 -24.96
CA TYR A 165 -1.02 4.62 -25.73
C TYR A 165 -0.08 4.93 -26.87
N THR A 166 -0.61 5.33 -28.01
CA THR A 166 0.20 5.72 -29.17
C THR A 166 -0.18 7.14 -29.59
N ILE A 167 0.82 7.95 -29.90
CA ILE A 167 0.63 9.26 -30.52
C ILE A 167 1.23 9.18 -31.92
N ASP A 168 0.37 9.31 -32.93
CA ASP A 168 0.77 9.16 -34.33
C ASP A 168 1.56 10.36 -34.84
N ALA A 169 1.26 11.56 -34.30
CA ALA A 169 2.03 12.76 -34.60
C ALA A 169 2.06 13.69 -33.38
N LEU A 170 3.26 14.12 -33.01
CA LEU A 170 3.49 15.20 -32.04
C LEU A 170 4.77 15.92 -32.42
N THR A 171 4.62 17.15 -32.89
CA THR A 171 5.75 18.05 -33.15
C THR A 171 5.60 19.28 -32.28
N VAL A 172 6.58 19.53 -31.44
CA VAL A 172 6.58 20.67 -30.51
C VAL A 172 7.36 21.81 -31.15
N PHE A 173 6.71 22.96 -31.22
CA PHE A 173 7.30 24.21 -31.73
C PHE A 173 7.62 25.10 -30.54
N TYR A 174 8.71 25.83 -30.66
CA TYR A 174 9.20 26.74 -29.62
C TYR A 174 9.24 28.17 -30.12
N ASN A 175 8.92 29.12 -29.26
CA ASN A 175 9.13 30.51 -29.45
C ASN A 175 10.64 30.87 -29.35
N ALA A 176 11.02 32.08 -29.75
CA ALA A 176 12.40 32.53 -29.66
C ALA A 176 12.95 32.62 -28.22
N ASP A 177 12.06 32.70 -27.23
CA ASP A 177 12.40 32.75 -25.80
C ASP A 177 12.50 31.32 -25.15
N GLY A 178 12.32 30.28 -25.95
CA GLY A 178 12.38 28.87 -25.48
C GLY A 178 11.10 28.32 -24.86
N THR A 179 10.01 29.09 -24.87
CA THR A 179 8.70 28.62 -24.48
C THR A 179 8.02 27.85 -25.62
N ILE A 180 7.17 26.90 -25.32
CA ILE A 180 6.44 26.12 -26.32
C ILE A 180 5.36 27.01 -26.96
N ASP A 181 5.31 27.02 -28.29
CA ASP A 181 4.22 27.65 -29.05
C ASP A 181 3.00 26.72 -29.08
N LEU A 182 2.00 27.02 -28.23
CA LEU A 182 0.81 26.22 -28.08
C LEU A 182 0.02 26.08 -29.40
N ASP A 183 -0.09 27.14 -30.17
CA ASP A 183 -0.95 27.15 -31.36
C ASP A 183 -0.40 26.22 -32.45
N GLN A 184 0.90 26.22 -32.68
CA GLN A 184 1.52 25.32 -33.67
C GLN A 184 1.63 23.88 -33.12
N THR A 185 1.98 23.71 -31.87
CA THR A 185 2.11 22.40 -31.22
C THR A 185 0.73 21.70 -31.15
N LYS A 186 -0.34 22.42 -30.80
CA LYS A 186 -1.69 21.87 -30.75
C LYS A 186 -2.18 21.36 -32.09
N ASN A 187 -1.84 22.06 -33.18
CA ASN A 187 -2.25 21.67 -34.53
C ASN A 187 -1.43 20.49 -35.08
N SER A 188 -0.30 20.16 -34.50
CA SER A 188 0.54 19.03 -34.89
C SER A 188 0.39 17.80 -33.99
N PHE A 189 -0.64 17.75 -33.16
CA PHE A 189 -0.95 16.61 -32.30
C PHE A 189 -2.03 15.73 -32.94
N THR A 190 -1.70 14.45 -33.09
CA THR A 190 -2.66 13.43 -33.55
C THR A 190 -2.63 12.26 -32.57
N PRO A 191 -3.67 12.07 -31.75
CA PRO A 191 -3.78 10.92 -30.87
C PRO A 191 -3.99 9.63 -31.70
N GLY A 192 -3.25 8.59 -31.36
CA GLY A 192 -3.40 7.25 -31.93
C GLY A 192 -4.26 6.33 -31.06
N GLU A 193 -3.89 5.05 -30.99
CA GLU A 193 -4.63 4.07 -30.21
C GLU A 193 -4.46 4.32 -28.69
N GLY A 194 -5.51 3.98 -27.95
CA GLY A 194 -5.50 4.02 -26.49
C GLY A 194 -6.14 5.26 -25.88
N PHE A 195 -6.10 6.40 -26.52
CA PHE A 195 -6.69 7.64 -26.00
C PHE A 195 -8.22 7.65 -26.04
N PRO A 196 -8.88 8.31 -25.06
CA PRO A 196 -10.32 8.56 -25.16
C PRO A 196 -10.65 9.55 -26.30
N GLN A 197 -11.90 9.56 -26.75
CA GLN A 197 -12.34 10.51 -27.77
C GLN A 197 -12.31 11.96 -27.24
N GLY A 198 -11.84 12.89 -28.08
CA GLY A 198 -11.82 14.30 -27.74
C GLY A 198 -10.61 14.74 -26.92
N VAL A 199 -9.53 13.97 -26.94
CA VAL A 199 -8.25 14.36 -26.32
C VAL A 199 -7.58 15.47 -27.12
N SER A 200 -7.09 16.48 -26.43
CA SER A 200 -6.38 17.63 -27.03
C SER A 200 -5.28 18.13 -26.09
N ILE A 201 -4.29 18.82 -26.66
CA ILE A 201 -3.32 19.57 -25.85
C ILE A 201 -4.05 20.82 -25.31
N THR A 202 -4.01 20.98 -23.99
CA THR A 202 -4.76 22.06 -23.31
C THR A 202 -3.79 23.04 -22.64
N GLU A 203 -2.69 22.54 -22.11
CA GLU A 203 -1.74 23.36 -21.39
C GLU A 203 -0.33 23.01 -21.81
N VAL A 204 0.55 23.99 -21.89
CA VAL A 204 1.97 23.81 -22.16
C VAL A 204 2.76 24.60 -21.13
N GLY A 205 3.68 23.89 -20.46
CA GLY A 205 4.73 24.50 -19.68
C GLY A 205 5.92 24.90 -20.54
N GLN A 206 7.03 25.26 -19.92
CA GLN A 206 8.25 25.63 -20.68
C GLN A 206 8.81 24.42 -21.47
N ASP A 207 8.81 23.24 -20.87
CA ASP A 207 9.33 21.99 -21.46
C ASP A 207 8.31 20.83 -21.39
N LYS A 208 7.03 21.12 -21.14
CA LYS A 208 5.99 20.12 -20.89
C LYS A 208 4.75 20.40 -21.72
N VAL A 209 4.13 19.32 -22.18
CA VAL A 209 2.86 19.34 -22.92
C VAL A 209 1.85 18.51 -22.15
N THR A 210 0.76 19.14 -21.74
CA THR A 210 -0.34 18.46 -21.05
C THR A 210 -1.46 18.13 -22.02
N ILE A 211 -1.76 16.85 -22.11
CA ILE A 211 -2.81 16.27 -22.92
C ILE A 211 -3.99 16.01 -22.00
N THR A 212 -5.13 16.69 -22.23
CA THR A 212 -6.35 16.48 -21.46
C THR A 212 -7.46 15.88 -22.32
N GLY A 213 -8.33 15.12 -21.70
CA GLY A 213 -9.47 14.47 -22.32
C GLY A 213 -10.72 14.55 -21.47
N ASN A 214 -11.77 13.85 -21.90
CA ASN A 214 -12.98 13.72 -21.10
C ASN A 214 -12.72 12.88 -19.84
N GLN A 215 -13.48 13.14 -18.76
CA GLN A 215 -13.45 12.39 -17.49
C GLN A 215 -12.12 12.53 -16.74
N ASP A 216 -11.61 13.75 -16.61
CA ASP A 216 -10.37 14.07 -15.86
C ASP A 216 -9.12 13.31 -16.35
N PHE A 217 -9.15 12.83 -17.61
CA PHE A 217 -7.98 12.26 -18.27
C PHE A 217 -6.93 13.36 -18.47
N GLU A 218 -5.81 13.21 -17.83
CA GLU A 218 -4.68 14.14 -17.93
C GLU A 218 -3.37 13.35 -18.04
N MET A 219 -2.55 13.73 -19.01
CA MET A 219 -1.22 13.16 -19.22
C MET A 219 -0.25 14.26 -19.60
N THR A 220 0.81 14.42 -18.83
CA THR A 220 1.86 15.41 -19.09
C THR A 220 3.11 14.71 -19.61
N ILE A 221 3.60 15.19 -20.75
CA ILE A 221 4.81 14.70 -21.40
C ILE A 221 5.87 15.81 -21.31
N ALA A 222 7.01 15.50 -20.69
CA ALA A 222 8.16 16.37 -20.70
C ALA A 222 8.97 16.16 -21.98
N ILE A 223 9.35 17.25 -22.65
CA ILE A 223 10.04 17.23 -23.93
C ILE A 223 11.34 17.99 -23.82
N THR A 224 12.43 17.36 -24.19
CA THR A 224 13.75 17.99 -24.18
C THR A 224 13.89 18.94 -25.37
N PRO A 225 14.02 20.26 -25.16
CA PRO A 225 14.17 21.22 -26.25
C PRO A 225 15.50 21.04 -26.98
N SER A 226 15.51 21.36 -28.28
CA SER A 226 16.71 21.33 -29.12
C SER A 226 17.16 22.75 -29.47
N PRO A 227 18.06 23.35 -28.67
CA PRO A 227 18.51 24.71 -28.90
C PRO A 227 19.41 24.84 -30.15
N VAL A 228 19.31 25.96 -30.87
CA VAL A 228 20.19 26.34 -31.97
C VAL A 228 21.19 27.34 -31.46
N TYR A 229 22.48 27.00 -31.57
CA TYR A 229 23.56 27.85 -31.14
C TYR A 229 24.14 28.67 -32.32
N ASP A 230 24.48 29.93 -32.08
CA ASP A 230 25.26 30.71 -33.03
C ASP A 230 26.70 30.17 -33.07
N PRO A 231 27.23 29.79 -34.25
CA PRO A 231 28.58 29.27 -34.36
C PRO A 231 29.67 30.32 -34.06
N ALA A 232 29.32 31.60 -33.97
CA ALA A 232 30.30 32.71 -33.77
C ALA A 232 30.54 32.98 -32.26
N ASP A 233 29.52 32.96 -31.42
CA ASP A 233 29.63 33.33 -30.00
C ASP A 233 29.03 32.29 -29.04
N GLY A 234 28.42 31.19 -29.57
CA GLY A 234 27.85 30.14 -28.79
C GLY A 234 26.54 30.51 -28.07
N SER A 235 25.94 31.66 -28.41
CA SER A 235 24.65 32.06 -27.86
C SER A 235 23.50 31.28 -28.49
N ILE A 236 22.39 31.07 -27.72
CA ILE A 236 21.18 30.43 -28.24
C ILE A 236 20.44 31.46 -29.12
N THR A 237 20.31 31.17 -30.41
CA THR A 237 19.59 32.02 -31.40
C THR A 237 18.14 31.59 -31.62
N GLY A 238 17.75 30.41 -31.12
CA GLY A 238 16.41 29.90 -31.25
C GLY A 238 16.34 28.41 -30.90
N TYR A 239 15.20 27.80 -31.16
CA TYR A 239 14.95 26.39 -30.92
C TYR A 239 14.38 25.73 -32.16
N ASN A 240 14.88 24.56 -32.50
CA ASN A 240 14.29 23.75 -33.58
C ASN A 240 12.98 23.09 -33.13
N PRO A 241 12.00 22.96 -34.05
CA PRO A 241 10.85 22.13 -33.81
C PRO A 241 11.29 20.70 -33.49
N VAL A 242 10.75 20.11 -32.38
CA VAL A 242 11.10 18.78 -31.93
C VAL A 242 9.97 17.81 -32.31
N ASN A 243 10.30 16.84 -33.16
CA ASN A 243 9.38 15.73 -33.45
C ASN A 243 9.59 14.61 -32.44
N CYS A 244 8.57 14.36 -31.64
CA CYS A 244 8.60 13.36 -30.56
C CYS A 244 8.33 11.94 -31.06
N VAL A 245 7.91 11.76 -32.32
CA VAL A 245 7.56 10.47 -32.90
C VAL A 245 8.79 9.72 -33.35
N VAL A 246 8.93 8.48 -32.93
CA VAL A 246 10.01 7.56 -33.29
C VAL A 246 9.40 6.34 -34.00
N ASN A 247 9.93 5.99 -35.18
CA ASN A 247 9.49 4.82 -35.98
C ASN A 247 7.99 4.78 -36.31
N GLY A 248 7.32 5.93 -36.46
CA GLY A 248 5.94 6.02 -36.91
C GLY A 248 4.90 6.32 -35.83
N ALA A 249 5.20 6.12 -34.57
CA ALA A 249 4.39 6.59 -33.44
C ALA A 249 5.23 6.79 -32.18
N LEU A 250 4.84 7.71 -31.34
CA LEU A 250 5.34 7.79 -29.97
C LEU A 250 4.53 6.80 -29.13
N GLU A 251 5.14 5.70 -28.73
CA GLU A 251 4.54 4.72 -27.86
C GLU A 251 4.75 5.09 -26.41
N ILE A 252 3.65 5.22 -25.67
CA ILE A 252 3.62 5.50 -24.24
C ILE A 252 3.08 4.27 -23.54
N ASN A 253 3.91 3.62 -22.77
CA ASN A 253 3.53 2.47 -21.99
C ASN A 253 3.25 2.88 -20.54
N VAL A 254 1.97 2.97 -20.19
CA VAL A 254 1.50 3.25 -18.83
C VAL A 254 1.18 1.91 -18.19
N THR A 255 2.21 1.15 -17.81
CA THR A 255 2.05 -0.15 -17.14
C THR A 255 2.16 -0.06 -15.63
N GLY A 256 2.06 1.12 -15.09
CA GLY A 256 1.65 1.43 -13.73
C GLY A 256 2.30 0.70 -12.54
N PHE A 257 3.56 0.31 -12.60
CA PHE A 257 4.27 -0.19 -11.41
C PHE A 257 4.98 0.96 -10.70
N GLY A 258 4.26 1.66 -9.86
CA GLY A 258 4.81 2.74 -9.06
C GLY A 258 4.08 2.90 -7.73
N SER A 259 2.79 2.56 -7.66
CA SER A 259 2.07 2.59 -6.40
C SER A 259 2.61 1.52 -5.44
N MET A 260 2.60 1.83 -4.17
CA MET A 260 2.90 0.86 -3.12
C MET A 260 1.69 -0.04 -2.92
N ASP A 261 1.80 -1.31 -3.32
CA ASP A 261 0.76 -2.30 -3.13
C ASP A 261 0.81 -2.85 -1.71
N MET A 262 -0.18 -2.52 -0.91
CA MET A 262 -0.28 -2.95 0.47
C MET A 262 -1.34 -4.02 0.64
N GLN A 263 -0.93 -5.22 1.05
CA GLN A 263 -1.87 -6.32 1.35
C GLN A 263 -2.57 -6.03 2.67
N ILE A 264 -3.84 -5.65 2.60
CA ILE A 264 -4.71 -5.27 3.72
C ILE A 264 -5.80 -6.29 4.03
N GLY A 265 -5.65 -7.51 3.55
CA GLY A 265 -6.59 -8.60 3.83
C GLY A 265 -5.93 -9.97 3.74
N ALA A 266 -6.63 -10.99 4.27
CA ALA A 266 -6.12 -12.36 4.35
C ALA A 266 -6.19 -13.14 3.02
N ASN A 267 -6.87 -12.61 2.00
CA ASN A 267 -7.08 -13.28 0.73
C ASN A 267 -6.36 -12.56 -0.42
N GLU A 268 -6.14 -13.28 -1.51
CA GLU A 268 -5.61 -12.74 -2.75
C GLU A 268 -6.48 -11.59 -3.29
N GLY A 269 -5.84 -10.53 -3.82
CA GLY A 269 -6.53 -9.38 -4.39
C GLY A 269 -7.07 -8.36 -3.38
N GLN A 270 -6.89 -8.58 -2.07
CA GLN A 270 -7.25 -7.61 -1.03
C GLN A 270 -6.09 -6.64 -0.77
N GLN A 271 -5.77 -5.84 -1.76
CA GLN A 271 -4.68 -4.87 -1.73
C GLN A 271 -5.21 -3.44 -1.77
N LEU A 272 -4.48 -2.53 -1.17
CA LEU A 272 -4.64 -1.09 -1.31
C LEU A 272 -3.39 -0.54 -1.98
N ASN A 273 -3.59 0.12 -3.10
CA ASN A 273 -2.52 0.77 -3.83
C ASN A 273 -2.41 2.20 -3.30
N ILE A 274 -1.28 2.51 -2.66
CA ILE A 274 -0.98 3.82 -2.12
C ILE A 274 -0.03 4.51 -3.09
N ARG A 275 -0.45 5.65 -3.59
CA ARG A 275 0.35 6.50 -4.46
C ARG A 275 0.90 7.67 -3.67
N ILE A 276 2.21 7.82 -3.68
CA ILE A 276 2.91 8.97 -3.12
C ILE A 276 3.50 9.76 -4.29
N PRO A 277 3.03 11.01 -4.53
CA PRO A 277 3.47 11.78 -5.68
C PRO A 277 4.94 12.21 -5.53
N LYS A 278 5.64 12.30 -6.65
CA LYS A 278 6.99 12.85 -6.71
C LYS A 278 6.99 14.31 -6.34
N ILE A 279 7.88 14.69 -5.46
CA ILE A 279 8.16 16.09 -5.12
C ILE A 279 9.52 16.46 -5.69
N SER A 280 9.53 17.39 -6.63
CA SER A 280 10.75 17.99 -7.19
C SER A 280 10.46 19.42 -7.61
N LEU A 281 11.49 20.26 -7.70
CA LEU A 281 11.33 21.65 -8.12
C LEU A 281 10.68 21.77 -9.50
N ASP A 282 11.01 20.84 -10.40
CA ASP A 282 10.46 20.74 -11.73
C ASP A 282 8.94 20.41 -11.70
N ARG A 283 8.53 19.42 -10.90
CA ARG A 283 7.11 19.08 -10.71
C ARG A 283 6.30 20.19 -10.07
N LEU A 284 6.91 20.90 -9.14
CA LEU A 284 6.30 22.05 -8.49
C LEU A 284 6.26 23.28 -9.41
N GLY A 285 6.93 23.24 -10.58
CA GLY A 285 7.03 24.36 -11.52
C GLY A 285 7.83 25.54 -11.00
N ILE A 286 8.67 25.33 -9.96
CA ILE A 286 9.42 26.39 -9.29
C ILE A 286 10.92 26.32 -9.55
N GLU A 287 11.39 25.45 -10.46
CA GLU A 287 12.82 25.29 -10.73
C GLU A 287 13.46 26.58 -11.17
N ARG A 288 12.83 27.34 -12.09
CA ARG A 288 13.31 28.57 -12.66
C ARG A 288 12.78 29.83 -11.98
N THR A 289 11.97 29.68 -10.92
CA THR A 289 11.40 30.83 -10.19
C THR A 289 12.49 31.67 -9.55
N GLU A 290 12.58 32.95 -9.87
CA GLU A 290 13.51 33.89 -9.32
C GLU A 290 12.81 35.19 -8.89
N VAL A 291 13.42 35.92 -7.94
CA VAL A 291 12.87 37.17 -7.38
C VAL A 291 13.87 38.35 -7.56
N ASP A 292 14.67 38.26 -8.60
CA ASP A 292 15.72 39.25 -8.95
C ASP A 292 15.15 40.57 -9.51
N THR A 293 14.00 40.50 -10.21
CA THR A 293 13.28 41.64 -10.75
C THR A 293 11.85 41.72 -10.21
N GLN A 294 11.21 42.88 -10.35
CA GLN A 294 9.81 43.07 -9.95
C GLN A 294 8.88 42.16 -10.76
N ASP A 295 9.12 42.05 -12.08
CA ASP A 295 8.30 41.25 -12.99
C ASP A 295 8.44 39.75 -12.69
N ASN A 296 9.67 39.27 -12.47
CA ASN A 296 9.93 37.88 -12.10
C ASN A 296 9.32 37.55 -10.72
N SER A 297 9.43 38.47 -9.75
CA SER A 297 8.76 38.30 -8.45
C SER A 297 7.25 38.22 -8.57
N SER A 298 6.65 38.94 -9.50
CA SER A 298 5.20 38.87 -9.75
C SER A 298 4.79 37.50 -10.36
N LYS A 299 5.57 36.97 -11.32
CA LYS A 299 5.36 35.64 -11.89
C LYS A 299 5.59 34.55 -10.84
N ALA A 300 6.63 34.70 -10.04
CA ALA A 300 6.95 33.77 -8.95
C ALA A 300 5.78 33.55 -7.97
N ILE A 301 4.95 34.56 -7.71
CA ILE A 301 3.77 34.44 -6.85
C ILE A 301 2.78 33.41 -7.41
N ASP A 302 2.54 33.43 -8.71
CA ASP A 302 1.57 32.52 -9.32
C ASP A 302 2.15 31.10 -9.46
N GLU A 303 3.44 30.95 -9.79
CA GLU A 303 4.15 29.66 -9.82
C GLU A 303 4.16 29.00 -8.42
N ILE A 304 4.48 29.76 -7.36
CA ILE A 304 4.50 29.23 -6.00
C ILE A 304 3.10 28.89 -5.50
N LYS A 305 2.07 29.65 -5.89
CA LYS A 305 0.67 29.27 -5.60
C LYS A 305 0.30 27.93 -6.26
N GLY A 306 0.71 27.72 -7.49
CA GLY A 306 0.55 26.43 -8.17
C GLY A 306 1.22 25.29 -7.40
N ALA A 307 2.46 25.51 -6.94
CA ALA A 307 3.18 24.54 -6.12
C ALA A 307 2.46 24.24 -4.78
N ILE A 308 1.94 25.27 -4.12
CA ILE A 308 1.15 25.10 -2.87
C ILE A 308 -0.11 24.28 -3.11
N LEU A 309 -0.81 24.52 -4.23
CA LEU A 309 -2.00 23.74 -4.59
C LEU A 309 -1.63 22.27 -4.86
N TYR A 310 -0.55 22.00 -5.58
CA TYR A 310 -0.07 20.64 -5.84
C TYR A 310 0.25 19.87 -4.55
N VAL A 311 1.02 20.51 -3.63
CA VAL A 311 1.34 19.87 -2.33
C VAL A 311 0.08 19.67 -1.49
N SER A 312 -0.87 20.61 -1.51
CA SER A 312 -2.13 20.49 -0.77
C SER A 312 -3.00 19.34 -1.31
N ASP A 313 -3.05 19.16 -2.63
CA ASP A 313 -3.74 18.02 -3.25
C ASP A 313 -3.07 16.70 -2.89
N ALA A 314 -1.75 16.63 -2.98
CA ALA A 314 -0.98 15.46 -2.55
C ALA A 314 -1.30 15.07 -1.09
N ARG A 315 -1.29 16.02 -0.17
CA ARG A 315 -1.64 15.81 1.24
C ARG A 315 -3.09 15.37 1.43
N SER A 316 -4.01 15.96 0.68
CA SER A 316 -5.43 15.56 0.71
C SER A 316 -5.61 14.09 0.32
N ARG A 317 -4.90 13.64 -0.73
CA ARG A 317 -4.92 12.23 -1.17
C ARG A 317 -4.31 11.30 -0.11
N LEU A 318 -3.17 11.67 0.49
CA LEU A 318 -2.56 10.89 1.58
C LEU A 318 -3.49 10.79 2.79
N GLY A 319 -4.16 11.88 3.18
CA GLY A 319 -5.18 11.87 4.23
C GLY A 319 -6.38 10.95 3.91
N ALA A 320 -6.79 10.88 2.65
CA ALA A 320 -7.83 9.95 2.22
C ALA A 320 -7.37 8.49 2.34
N TYR A 321 -6.12 8.17 1.98
CA TYR A 321 -5.55 6.82 2.18
C TYR A 321 -5.44 6.48 3.67
N GLN A 322 -5.01 7.42 4.52
CA GLN A 322 -4.96 7.22 5.97
C GLN A 322 -6.32 6.86 6.53
N ASN A 323 -7.35 7.65 6.23
CA ASN A 323 -8.73 7.36 6.65
C ASN A 323 -9.20 5.96 6.19
N ARG A 324 -8.88 5.58 4.94
CA ARG A 324 -9.21 4.24 4.43
C ARG A 324 -8.50 3.13 5.19
N LEU A 325 -7.22 3.32 5.53
CA LEU A 325 -6.46 2.34 6.33
C LEU A 325 -7.01 2.22 7.75
N GLU A 326 -7.33 3.32 8.42
CA GLU A 326 -7.94 3.33 9.76
C GLU A 326 -9.28 2.58 9.78
N HIS A 327 -10.15 2.84 8.80
CA HIS A 327 -11.40 2.09 8.66
C HIS A 327 -11.17 0.60 8.35
N THR A 328 -10.14 0.28 7.57
CA THR A 328 -9.76 -1.09 7.28
C THR A 328 -9.26 -1.80 8.53
N VAL A 329 -8.37 -1.18 9.32
CA VAL A 329 -7.89 -1.70 10.60
C VAL A 329 -9.07 -2.00 11.52
N SER A 330 -9.98 -1.04 11.71
CA SER A 330 -11.18 -1.23 12.53
C SER A 330 -12.04 -2.42 12.07
N SER A 331 -12.22 -2.58 10.77
CA SER A 331 -12.96 -3.71 10.19
C SER A 331 -12.25 -5.05 10.37
N LEU A 332 -10.91 -5.06 10.23
CA LEU A 332 -10.09 -6.25 10.44
C LEU A 332 -10.09 -6.68 11.91
N ASP A 333 -10.05 -5.74 12.84
CA ASP A 333 -10.11 -6.04 14.29
C ASP A 333 -11.45 -6.68 14.67
N ILE A 334 -12.57 -6.14 14.19
CA ILE A 334 -13.90 -6.74 14.39
C ILE A 334 -13.96 -8.13 13.75
N THR A 335 -13.37 -8.29 12.57
CA THR A 335 -13.33 -9.59 11.89
C THR A 335 -12.50 -10.59 12.68
N ASN A 336 -11.33 -10.18 13.19
CA ASN A 336 -10.45 -11.00 14.01
C ASN A 336 -11.15 -11.47 15.30
N GLU A 337 -11.83 -10.55 16.00
CA GLU A 337 -12.60 -10.86 17.21
C GLU A 337 -13.71 -11.90 16.93
N ASN A 338 -14.51 -11.66 15.88
CA ASN A 338 -15.58 -12.57 15.51
C ASN A 338 -15.07 -13.95 15.09
N MET A 339 -13.97 -14.00 14.35
CA MET A 339 -13.34 -15.25 13.93
C MET A 339 -12.74 -16.00 15.12
N THR A 340 -12.06 -15.29 16.02
CA THR A 340 -11.50 -15.86 17.25
C THR A 340 -12.62 -16.42 18.15
N SER A 341 -13.72 -15.68 18.31
CA SER A 341 -14.90 -16.17 19.06
C SER A 341 -15.51 -17.42 18.40
N SER A 342 -15.60 -17.44 17.06
CA SER A 342 -16.12 -18.60 16.33
C SER A 342 -15.16 -19.79 16.39
N TYR A 343 -13.86 -19.56 16.33
CA TYR A 343 -12.82 -20.57 16.52
C TYR A 343 -12.91 -21.18 17.91
N SER A 344 -13.03 -20.36 18.95
CA SER A 344 -13.17 -20.79 20.34
C SER A 344 -14.39 -21.71 20.52
N ARG A 345 -15.55 -21.36 19.96
CA ARG A 345 -16.78 -22.22 20.03
C ARG A 345 -16.59 -23.60 19.39
N ILE A 346 -15.75 -23.74 18.38
CA ILE A 346 -15.52 -25.00 17.67
C ILE A 346 -14.42 -25.80 18.34
N MET A 347 -13.36 -25.16 18.79
CA MET A 347 -12.12 -25.81 19.16
C MET A 347 -11.91 -25.89 20.67
N ASP A 348 -12.40 -24.91 21.46
CA ASP A 348 -12.11 -24.83 22.88
C ASP A 348 -13.06 -25.73 23.68
N VAL A 349 -12.59 -26.20 24.83
CA VAL A 349 -13.33 -27.04 25.73
C VAL A 349 -13.86 -26.22 26.92
N ASP A 350 -15.09 -26.52 27.34
CA ASP A 350 -15.59 -26.06 28.64
C ASP A 350 -14.86 -26.84 29.73
N MET A 351 -13.97 -26.15 30.45
CA MET A 351 -13.12 -26.74 31.48
C MET A 351 -13.95 -27.33 32.65
N ALA A 352 -15.10 -26.72 33.00
CA ALA A 352 -15.92 -27.18 34.09
C ALA A 352 -16.66 -28.51 33.73
N GLU A 353 -17.19 -28.58 32.52
CA GLU A 353 -17.86 -29.80 32.02
C GLU A 353 -16.83 -30.93 31.85
N GLU A 354 -15.66 -30.64 31.26
CA GLU A 354 -14.63 -31.65 31.01
C GLU A 354 -13.99 -32.15 32.33
N MET A 355 -13.82 -31.28 33.35
CA MET A 355 -13.37 -31.68 34.67
C MET A 355 -14.39 -32.65 35.35
N THR A 356 -15.68 -32.35 35.20
CA THR A 356 -16.74 -33.24 35.71
C THR A 356 -16.70 -34.58 35.00
N THR A 357 -16.49 -34.58 33.68
CA THR A 357 -16.32 -35.79 32.88
C THR A 357 -15.08 -36.58 33.32
N TYR A 358 -13.94 -35.89 33.49
CA TYR A 358 -12.69 -36.51 33.93
C TYR A 358 -12.85 -37.19 35.31
N THR A 359 -13.40 -36.48 36.29
CA THR A 359 -13.57 -37.03 37.64
C THR A 359 -14.54 -38.21 37.64
N THR A 360 -15.63 -38.16 36.86
CA THR A 360 -16.58 -39.25 36.71
C THR A 360 -15.92 -40.49 36.11
N GLU A 361 -15.15 -40.32 35.02
CA GLU A 361 -14.45 -41.43 34.37
C GLU A 361 -13.34 -42.00 35.27
N GLN A 362 -12.69 -41.16 36.09
CA GLN A 362 -11.72 -41.62 37.08
C GLN A 362 -12.34 -42.48 38.17
N VAL A 363 -13.54 -42.10 38.66
CA VAL A 363 -14.30 -42.92 39.63
C VAL A 363 -14.75 -44.24 38.98
N ILE A 364 -15.20 -44.19 37.71
CA ILE A 364 -15.59 -45.40 36.95
C ILE A 364 -14.37 -46.32 36.76
N SER A 365 -13.20 -45.79 36.45
CA SER A 365 -11.95 -46.58 36.32
C SER A 365 -11.60 -47.28 37.65
N GLN A 366 -11.66 -46.56 38.78
CA GLN A 366 -11.43 -47.16 40.12
C GLN A 366 -12.47 -48.24 40.45
N ALA A 367 -13.74 -48.02 40.13
CA ALA A 367 -14.78 -49.01 40.30
C ALA A 367 -14.54 -50.25 39.40
N ALA A 368 -14.12 -50.04 38.16
CA ALA A 368 -13.79 -51.12 37.21
C ALA A 368 -12.61 -51.99 37.70
N VAL A 369 -11.59 -51.38 38.30
CA VAL A 369 -10.47 -52.12 38.95
C VAL A 369 -11.00 -52.99 40.09
N SER A 370 -11.86 -52.45 40.95
CA SER A 370 -12.47 -53.18 42.06
C SER A 370 -13.36 -54.34 41.57
N MET A 371 -14.17 -54.12 40.53
CA MET A 371 -14.98 -55.16 39.89
C MET A 371 -14.14 -56.24 39.21
N LEU A 372 -13.01 -55.87 38.60
CA LEU A 372 -12.07 -56.83 38.02
C LEU A 372 -11.45 -57.74 39.10
N ALA A 373 -11.04 -57.15 40.23
CA ALA A 373 -10.55 -57.92 41.39
C ALA A 373 -11.61 -58.90 41.88
N GLN A 374 -12.86 -58.47 42.08
CA GLN A 374 -13.99 -59.33 42.53
C GLN A 374 -14.33 -60.39 41.48
N ALA A 375 -14.28 -60.10 40.18
CA ALA A 375 -14.50 -61.08 39.12
C ALA A 375 -13.42 -62.15 39.08
N ASN A 376 -12.19 -61.86 39.46
CA ASN A 376 -11.08 -62.79 39.56
C ASN A 376 -11.16 -63.68 40.83
N GLU A 377 -11.74 -63.18 41.91
CA GLU A 377 -11.95 -63.99 43.14
C GLU A 377 -13.04 -65.03 43.00
N ARG A 378 -14.11 -64.83 42.20
CA ARG A 378 -15.22 -65.79 42.02
C ARG A 378 -14.77 -67.18 41.60
N PRO A 379 -13.89 -67.35 40.58
CA PRO A 379 -13.42 -68.73 40.24
C PRO A 379 -12.64 -69.40 41.35
N SER A 380 -11.88 -68.62 42.14
CA SER A 380 -11.10 -69.19 43.29
C SER A 380 -12.03 -69.68 44.42
N GLN A 381 -13.11 -68.97 44.73
CA GLN A 381 -14.14 -69.39 45.70
C GLN A 381 -14.88 -70.66 45.26
N VAL A 382 -15.19 -70.79 43.97
CA VAL A 382 -15.78 -71.99 43.42
C VAL A 382 -14.85 -73.16 43.47
N LEU A 383 -13.54 -72.97 43.25
CA LEU A 383 -12.51 -74.01 43.37
C LEU A 383 -12.37 -74.46 44.82
N GLN A 384 -12.49 -73.59 45.82
CA GLN A 384 -12.48 -73.94 47.26
C GLN A 384 -13.71 -74.67 47.69
N LEU A 385 -14.87 -74.48 47.03
CA LEU A 385 -16.12 -75.26 47.31
C LEU A 385 -16.13 -76.62 46.65
N LEU A 386 -15.22 -76.92 45.74
CA LEU A 386 -15.08 -78.18 45.01
C LEU A 386 -13.97 -79.06 45.54
N GLN A 387 -13.18 -78.55 46.49
CA GLN A 387 -12.19 -79.29 47.28
C GLN A 387 -12.83 -79.73 48.61
#